data_a8f41041d54e6ebc0cfa15c05dd8fefa
#
_entry.id   a8f41041d54e6ebc0cfa15c05dd8fefa
#
_cell.length_a   1.000
_cell.length_b   1.000
_cell.length_c   1.000
_cell.angle_alpha   90.00
_cell.angle_beta   90.00
_cell.angle_gamma   90.00
#
_symmetry.space_group_name_H-M   'P 1'
#
loop_
_entity.id
_entity.type
_entity.pdbx_description
1 polymer ?
#
loop_
_entity_poly.entity_id
_entity_poly.type
_entity_poly.pdbx_seq_one_letter_code
_entity_poly.pdbx_strand_id
1 'polypeptide(L)'
;MSQNTNQSSVPPAPLFQFSDQRLQYQGRTVLDKLSLSIASGERVALIGESGAGKSTLLKALREQCPDQVAWCPQQPGLVPILSTFHNIYMGALDSHSLAYNLINLIKPLPGALNIVQPIAKQLGLEQQLFSSTDKLSGGQQQRTSIGRALIQQRGIFLGDEPVANVDEYQGEALLQLICQNHETVVLALHDIAQALSICTRIIGLQDGAIVLDAPSEQLQA
;
A
#
# COMPACT_ATOMS: atom_id res chain seq x y z
N MET A 1 6.11 9.63 51.07
CA MET A 1 7.23 9.46 50.12
C MET A 1 6.71 8.69 48.91
N SER A 2 6.25 9.42 47.94
CA SER A 2 5.72 8.82 46.67
C SER A 2 6.85 8.89 45.65
N GLN A 3 7.36 7.74 45.26
CA GLN A 3 8.34 7.64 44.16
C GLN A 3 7.59 7.73 42.83
N ASN A 4 7.76 8.86 42.17
CA ASN A 4 7.36 9.07 40.79
C ASN A 4 8.38 8.34 39.90
N THR A 5 8.08 7.13 39.45
CA THR A 5 8.84 6.43 38.41
C THR A 5 8.49 7.05 37.09
N ASN A 6 9.31 8.00 36.66
CA ASN A 6 9.32 8.53 35.29
C ASN A 6 9.86 7.41 34.37
N GLN A 7 8.97 6.60 33.84
CA GLN A 7 9.31 5.67 32.77
C GLN A 7 9.57 6.51 31.51
N SER A 8 10.83 6.78 31.23
CA SER A 8 11.30 7.25 29.93
C SER A 8 10.95 6.16 28.90
N SER A 9 9.86 6.36 28.18
CA SER A 9 9.52 5.54 27.03
C SER A 9 10.59 5.74 25.97
N VAL A 10 11.48 4.77 25.83
CA VAL A 10 12.36 4.67 24.67
C VAL A 10 11.43 4.62 23.44
N PRO A 11 11.58 5.52 22.47
CA PRO A 11 10.75 5.48 21.28
C PRO A 11 10.90 4.11 20.61
N PRO A 12 9.82 3.51 20.09
CA PRO A 12 9.88 2.22 19.42
C PRO A 12 10.91 2.28 18.29
N ALA A 13 11.68 1.21 18.13
CA ALA A 13 12.64 1.10 17.03
C ALA A 13 11.93 1.38 15.70
N PRO A 14 12.53 2.16 14.78
CA PRO A 14 11.92 2.47 13.50
C PRO A 14 11.70 1.18 12.70
N LEU A 15 10.53 1.08 12.06
CA LEU A 15 10.21 -0.02 11.16
C LEU A 15 11.02 0.08 9.86
N PHE A 16 11.16 1.31 9.35
CA PHE A 16 12.00 1.64 8.20
C PHE A 16 13.00 2.73 8.58
N GLN A 17 14.23 2.61 8.08
CA GLN A 17 15.26 3.61 8.34
C GLN A 17 16.19 3.78 7.13
N PHE A 18 16.40 5.04 6.77
CA PHE A 18 17.44 5.49 5.86
C PHE A 18 18.32 6.52 6.58
N SER A 19 19.63 6.44 6.40
CA SER A 19 20.60 7.37 6.97
C SER A 19 21.58 7.79 5.88
N ASP A 20 21.43 9.01 5.37
CA ASP A 20 22.26 9.62 4.31
C ASP A 20 22.40 8.70 3.06
N GLN A 21 21.33 8.00 2.70
CA GLN A 21 21.34 7.04 1.60
C GLN A 21 21.03 7.70 0.27
N ARG A 22 21.61 7.12 -0.79
CA ARG A 22 21.31 7.48 -2.18
C ARG A 22 20.47 6.39 -2.82
N LEU A 23 19.28 6.75 -3.29
CA LEU A 23 18.43 5.84 -4.05
C LEU A 23 18.56 6.12 -5.55
N GLN A 24 18.72 5.05 -6.32
CA GLN A 24 18.88 5.11 -7.77
C GLN A 24 17.78 4.33 -8.48
N TYR A 25 17.45 4.80 -9.66
CA TYR A 25 16.56 4.10 -10.58
C TYR A 25 17.20 4.10 -11.98
N GLN A 26 17.37 2.94 -12.58
CA GLN A 26 18.04 2.76 -13.89
C GLN A 26 19.39 3.49 -13.99
N GLY A 27 20.21 3.42 -12.93
CA GLY A 27 21.54 4.04 -12.89
C GLY A 27 21.55 5.57 -12.66
N ARG A 28 20.38 6.20 -12.52
CA ARG A 28 20.27 7.64 -12.21
C ARG A 28 19.91 7.82 -10.74
N THR A 29 20.58 8.77 -10.08
CA THR A 29 20.20 9.18 -8.72
C THR A 29 18.83 9.84 -8.76
N VAL A 30 17.89 9.33 -7.95
CA VAL A 30 16.52 9.84 -7.84
C VAL A 30 16.34 10.55 -6.50
N LEU A 31 16.86 9.98 -5.41
CA LEU A 31 16.90 10.61 -4.10
C LEU A 31 18.36 10.61 -3.61
N ASP A 32 18.85 11.76 -3.18
CA ASP A 32 20.21 11.90 -2.64
C ASP A 32 20.16 12.33 -1.17
N LYS A 33 21.08 11.79 -0.37
CA LYS A 33 21.19 12.07 1.08
C LYS A 33 19.88 11.83 1.85
N LEU A 34 19.16 10.79 1.47
CA LEU A 34 17.90 10.45 2.11
C LEU A 34 18.14 10.03 3.56
N SER A 35 17.58 10.79 4.49
CA SER A 35 17.48 10.44 5.90
C SER A 35 16.01 10.45 6.29
N LEU A 36 15.47 9.27 6.64
CA LEU A 36 14.07 9.07 6.93
C LEU A 36 13.92 7.91 7.90
N SER A 37 13.05 8.04 8.88
CA SER A 37 12.61 6.92 9.70
C SER A 37 11.09 6.88 9.75
N ILE A 38 10.50 5.68 9.66
CA ILE A 38 9.05 5.44 9.79
C ILE A 38 8.87 4.38 10.88
N ALA A 39 8.07 4.70 11.89
CA ALA A 39 7.76 3.78 12.98
C ALA A 39 6.58 2.85 12.61
N SER A 40 6.44 1.74 13.35
CA SER A 40 5.24 0.91 13.28
C SER A 40 4.01 1.72 13.73
N GLY A 41 2.88 1.51 13.05
CA GLY A 41 1.63 2.23 13.32
C GLY A 41 1.48 3.58 12.63
N GLU A 42 2.50 4.09 11.95
CA GLU A 42 2.38 5.35 11.22
C GLU A 42 1.57 5.20 9.92
N ARG A 43 0.79 6.24 9.61
CA ARG A 43 0.11 6.42 8.32
C ARG A 43 0.75 7.61 7.62
N VAL A 44 1.57 7.32 6.61
CA VAL A 44 2.42 8.31 5.93
C VAL A 44 1.94 8.54 4.51
N ALA A 45 1.74 9.79 4.11
CA ALA A 45 1.55 10.16 2.72
C ALA A 45 2.86 10.74 2.14
N LEU A 46 3.24 10.23 0.98
CA LEU A 46 4.31 10.78 0.15
C LEU A 46 3.68 11.68 -0.91
N ILE A 47 3.98 12.97 -0.86
CA ILE A 47 3.48 13.99 -1.78
C ILE A 47 4.63 14.57 -2.61
N GLY A 48 4.37 14.96 -3.82
CA GLY A 48 5.33 15.58 -4.73
C GLY A 48 4.93 15.39 -6.19
N GLU A 49 5.55 16.13 -7.08
CA GLU A 49 5.31 16.04 -8.51
C GLU A 49 5.65 14.66 -9.09
N SER A 50 5.19 14.40 -10.31
CA SER A 50 5.60 13.20 -11.04
C SER A 50 7.13 13.22 -11.23
N GLY A 51 7.80 12.11 -10.93
CA GLY A 51 9.25 12.03 -10.98
C GLY A 51 10.00 12.48 -9.72
N ALA A 52 9.34 13.01 -8.69
CA ALA A 52 9.97 13.44 -7.43
C ALA A 52 10.62 12.30 -6.62
N GLY A 53 10.38 11.04 -6.99
CA GLY A 53 11.01 9.89 -6.33
C GLY A 53 10.10 9.06 -5.44
N LYS A 54 8.78 9.35 -5.35
CA LYS A 54 7.81 8.63 -4.51
C LYS A 54 7.83 7.12 -4.74
N SER A 55 7.70 6.67 -5.98
CA SER A 55 7.72 5.26 -6.36
C SER A 55 9.06 4.58 -6.07
N THR A 56 10.17 5.32 -6.20
CA THR A 56 11.53 4.83 -5.89
C THR A 56 11.67 4.64 -4.38
N LEU A 57 11.17 5.58 -3.58
CA LEU A 57 11.16 5.46 -2.12
C LEU A 57 10.30 4.29 -1.66
N LEU A 58 9.08 4.14 -2.19
CA LEU A 58 8.20 3.01 -1.85
C LEU A 58 8.86 1.65 -2.17
N LYS A 59 9.56 1.52 -3.30
CA LYS A 59 10.30 0.31 -3.64
C LYS A 59 11.42 0.04 -2.66
N ALA A 60 12.19 1.07 -2.29
CA ALA A 60 13.28 0.94 -1.32
C ALA A 60 12.76 0.57 0.09
N LEU A 61 11.60 1.11 0.52
CA LEU A 61 10.93 0.68 1.74
C LEU A 61 10.54 -0.81 1.67
N ARG A 62 9.94 -1.24 0.57
CA ARG A 62 9.58 -2.64 0.35
C ARG A 62 10.77 -3.59 0.43
N GLU A 63 11.93 -3.18 -0.09
CA GLU A 63 13.16 -3.99 -0.09
C GLU A 63 13.71 -4.24 1.32
N GLN A 64 13.39 -3.39 2.32
CA GLN A 64 13.83 -3.59 3.70
C GLN A 64 13.08 -4.75 4.39
N CYS A 65 11.80 -4.99 4.06
CA CYS A 65 11.00 -6.07 4.66
C CYS A 65 9.94 -6.64 3.68
N PRO A 66 10.37 -7.27 2.57
CA PRO A 66 9.49 -7.68 1.47
C PRO A 66 8.38 -8.65 1.90
N ASP A 67 8.67 -9.52 2.88
CA ASP A 67 7.72 -10.53 3.36
C ASP A 67 6.65 -9.98 4.31
N GLN A 68 6.80 -8.75 4.79
CA GLN A 68 5.85 -8.09 5.70
C GLN A 68 4.96 -7.06 5.00
N VAL A 69 5.23 -6.79 3.72
CA VAL A 69 4.59 -5.72 2.95
C VAL A 69 3.52 -6.26 2.02
N ALA A 70 2.30 -5.74 2.13
CA ALA A 70 1.28 -5.79 1.10
C ALA A 70 1.55 -4.65 0.11
N TRP A 71 1.83 -5.00 -1.15
CA TRP A 71 2.25 -4.06 -2.17
C TRP A 71 1.15 -3.78 -3.20
N CYS A 72 0.80 -2.50 -3.39
CA CYS A 72 -0.09 -2.04 -4.44
C CYS A 72 0.68 -1.10 -5.38
N PRO A 73 1.09 -1.56 -6.57
CA PRO A 73 1.82 -0.75 -7.54
C PRO A 73 0.89 0.23 -8.26
N GLN A 74 1.45 1.30 -8.83
CA GLN A 74 0.74 2.29 -9.63
C GLN A 74 0.01 1.65 -10.84
N GLN A 75 0.72 0.79 -11.57
CA GLN A 75 0.09 -0.05 -12.58
C GLN A 75 -0.37 -1.36 -11.92
N PRO A 76 -1.66 -1.71 -11.98
CA PRO A 76 -2.21 -2.87 -11.28
C PRO A 76 -1.50 -4.20 -11.54
N GLY A 77 -0.83 -4.36 -12.69
CA GLY A 77 -0.07 -5.56 -13.05
C GLY A 77 -0.93 -6.82 -12.96
N LEU A 78 -2.19 -6.72 -13.37
CA LEU A 78 -3.13 -7.84 -13.42
C LEU A 78 -2.83 -8.73 -14.61
N VAL A 79 -3.18 -10.01 -14.49
CA VAL A 79 -3.15 -10.96 -15.60
C VAL A 79 -4.47 -10.83 -16.39
N PRO A 80 -4.48 -10.26 -17.62
CA PRO A 80 -5.70 -9.83 -18.29
C PRO A 80 -6.70 -10.94 -18.55
N ILE A 81 -6.22 -12.14 -18.93
CA ILE A 81 -7.04 -13.31 -19.25
C ILE A 81 -7.63 -14.00 -18.00
N LEU A 82 -7.08 -13.75 -16.81
CA LEU A 82 -7.56 -14.32 -15.57
C LEU A 82 -8.69 -13.48 -14.98
N SER A 83 -9.60 -14.14 -14.27
CA SER A 83 -10.70 -13.45 -13.59
C SER A 83 -10.22 -12.59 -12.43
N THR A 84 -11.10 -11.69 -11.96
CA THR A 84 -10.94 -10.91 -10.74
C THR A 84 -10.60 -11.82 -9.55
N PHE A 85 -11.33 -12.95 -9.42
CA PHE A 85 -11.05 -13.95 -8.38
C PHE A 85 -9.59 -14.41 -8.42
N HIS A 86 -9.09 -14.83 -9.58
CA HIS A 86 -7.72 -15.33 -9.69
C HIS A 86 -6.70 -14.24 -9.41
N ASN A 87 -6.93 -13.01 -9.91
CA ASN A 87 -6.03 -11.90 -9.69
C ASN A 87 -5.95 -11.50 -8.20
N ILE A 88 -7.06 -11.52 -7.47
CA ILE A 88 -7.06 -11.32 -6.01
C ILE A 88 -6.36 -12.50 -5.32
N TYR A 89 -6.74 -13.74 -5.66
CA TYR A 89 -6.19 -14.96 -5.07
C TYR A 89 -4.67 -15.09 -5.23
N MET A 90 -4.09 -14.52 -6.30
CA MET A 90 -2.63 -14.49 -6.50
C MET A 90 -1.87 -13.91 -5.30
N GLY A 91 -2.48 -13.04 -4.50
CA GLY A 91 -1.86 -12.53 -3.27
C GLY A 91 -1.72 -13.55 -2.15
N ALA A 92 -2.41 -14.70 -2.23
CA ALA A 92 -2.38 -15.77 -1.23
C ALA A 92 -1.62 -17.03 -1.70
N LEU A 93 -0.91 -16.97 -2.82
CA LEU A 93 -0.24 -18.15 -3.39
C LEU A 93 0.85 -18.72 -2.48
N ASP A 94 1.54 -17.88 -1.72
CA ASP A 94 2.57 -18.26 -0.77
C ASP A 94 2.03 -19.01 0.47
N SER A 95 0.73 -18.83 0.76
CA SER A 95 0.06 -19.44 1.92
C SER A 95 -0.47 -20.85 1.65
N HIS A 96 -0.36 -21.36 0.41
CA HIS A 96 -0.95 -22.63 0.02
C HIS A 96 0.02 -23.49 -0.80
N SER A 97 -0.22 -24.81 -0.80
CA SER A 97 0.60 -25.73 -1.60
C SER A 97 0.41 -25.53 -3.12
N LEU A 98 1.45 -25.85 -3.90
CA LEU A 98 1.39 -25.76 -5.35
C LEU A 98 0.20 -26.53 -5.94
N ALA A 99 -0.08 -27.74 -5.44
CA ALA A 99 -1.20 -28.56 -5.92
C ALA A 99 -2.56 -27.84 -5.67
N TYR A 100 -2.74 -27.26 -4.48
CA TYR A 100 -3.95 -26.48 -4.15
C TYR A 100 -4.09 -25.26 -5.10
N ASN A 101 -3.00 -24.55 -5.35
CA ASN A 101 -2.99 -23.39 -6.24
C ASN A 101 -3.31 -23.75 -7.69
N LEU A 102 -2.77 -24.87 -8.21
CA LEU A 102 -3.08 -25.36 -9.55
C LEU A 102 -4.54 -25.78 -9.72
N ILE A 103 -5.13 -26.43 -8.70
CA ILE A 103 -6.56 -26.76 -8.74
C ILE A 103 -7.40 -25.49 -8.75
N ASN A 104 -7.06 -24.48 -7.92
CA ASN A 104 -7.77 -23.20 -7.90
C ASN A 104 -7.68 -22.43 -9.22
N LEU A 105 -6.61 -22.59 -9.98
CA LEU A 105 -6.48 -21.97 -11.31
C LEU A 105 -7.51 -22.51 -12.30
N ILE A 106 -7.86 -23.80 -12.19
CA ILE A 106 -8.83 -24.46 -13.06
C ILE A 106 -10.26 -24.27 -12.52
N LYS A 107 -10.44 -24.48 -11.23
CA LYS A 107 -11.73 -24.40 -10.55
C LYS A 107 -11.55 -23.83 -9.16
N PRO A 108 -12.10 -22.64 -8.84
CA PRO A 108 -12.08 -22.09 -7.50
C PRO A 108 -12.60 -23.06 -6.45
N LEU A 109 -11.78 -23.38 -5.46
CA LEU A 109 -12.16 -24.24 -4.36
C LEU A 109 -12.95 -23.44 -3.30
N PRO A 110 -13.85 -24.10 -2.52
CA PRO A 110 -14.62 -23.41 -1.49
C PRO A 110 -13.76 -22.62 -0.49
N GLY A 111 -12.62 -23.17 -0.07
CA GLY A 111 -11.68 -22.47 0.83
C GLY A 111 -11.15 -21.17 0.24
N ALA A 112 -10.75 -21.16 -1.03
CA ALA A 112 -10.29 -19.97 -1.72
C ALA A 112 -11.43 -18.95 -1.95
N LEU A 113 -12.64 -19.42 -2.26
CA LEU A 113 -13.81 -18.54 -2.38
C LEU A 113 -14.14 -17.86 -1.05
N ASN A 114 -14.07 -18.57 0.07
CA ASN A 114 -14.35 -18.03 1.40
C ASN A 114 -13.42 -16.87 1.80
N ILE A 115 -12.19 -16.82 1.28
CA ILE A 115 -11.27 -15.73 1.56
C ILE A 115 -11.36 -14.60 0.53
N VAL A 116 -11.65 -14.90 -0.75
CA VAL A 116 -11.69 -13.89 -1.82
C VAL A 116 -13.04 -13.15 -1.85
N GLN A 117 -14.16 -13.83 -1.67
CA GLN A 117 -15.50 -13.23 -1.78
C GLN A 117 -15.73 -12.07 -0.80
N PRO A 118 -15.36 -12.15 0.49
CA PRO A 118 -15.51 -11.01 1.41
C PRO A 118 -14.71 -9.79 0.96
N ILE A 119 -13.47 -10.00 0.48
CA ILE A 119 -12.63 -8.91 -0.04
C ILE A 119 -13.27 -8.31 -1.29
N ALA A 120 -13.70 -9.12 -2.23
CA ALA A 120 -14.37 -8.66 -3.45
C ALA A 120 -15.64 -7.85 -3.11
N LYS A 121 -16.39 -8.25 -2.09
CA LYS A 121 -17.56 -7.53 -1.59
C LYS A 121 -17.20 -6.16 -1.04
N GLN A 122 -16.20 -6.07 -0.16
CA GLN A 122 -15.73 -4.80 0.39
C GLN A 122 -15.26 -3.83 -0.71
N LEU A 123 -14.75 -4.38 -1.82
CA LEU A 123 -14.27 -3.62 -2.97
C LEU A 123 -15.35 -3.35 -4.03
N GLY A 124 -16.60 -3.81 -3.84
CA GLY A 124 -17.69 -3.67 -4.82
C GLY A 124 -17.41 -4.39 -6.14
N LEU A 125 -16.78 -5.57 -6.07
CA LEU A 125 -16.40 -6.40 -7.23
C LEU A 125 -17.16 -7.73 -7.31
N GLU A 126 -18.24 -7.89 -6.54
CA GLU A 126 -18.98 -9.15 -6.45
C GLU A 126 -19.49 -9.61 -7.81
N GLN A 127 -20.08 -8.69 -8.59
CA GLN A 127 -20.64 -8.99 -9.90
C GLN A 127 -19.55 -9.30 -10.95
N GLN A 128 -18.34 -8.80 -10.74
CA GLN A 128 -17.19 -8.97 -11.63
C GLN A 128 -16.26 -10.10 -11.19
N LEU A 129 -16.58 -10.82 -10.10
CA LEU A 129 -15.68 -11.78 -9.48
C LEU A 129 -15.10 -12.80 -10.46
N PHE A 130 -15.92 -13.28 -11.40
CA PHE A 130 -15.50 -14.26 -12.41
C PHE A 130 -15.29 -13.65 -13.80
N SER A 131 -15.38 -12.31 -13.93
CA SER A 131 -15.05 -11.62 -15.17
C SER A 131 -13.54 -11.52 -15.32
N SER A 132 -13.03 -11.72 -16.56
CA SER A 132 -11.62 -11.49 -16.88
C SER A 132 -11.26 -10.01 -16.71
N THR A 133 -10.03 -9.74 -16.23
CA THR A 133 -9.68 -8.37 -15.84
C THR A 133 -9.45 -7.42 -17.01
N ASP A 134 -9.28 -7.91 -18.23
CA ASP A 134 -9.29 -7.11 -19.46
C ASP A 134 -10.66 -6.46 -19.77
N LYS A 135 -11.76 -7.00 -19.22
CA LYS A 135 -13.11 -6.47 -19.35
C LYS A 135 -13.49 -5.46 -18.27
N LEU A 136 -12.63 -5.26 -17.29
CA LEU A 136 -12.88 -4.36 -16.18
C LEU A 136 -12.56 -2.91 -16.56
N SER A 137 -13.31 -1.96 -15.98
CA SER A 137 -12.93 -0.54 -16.02
C SER A 137 -11.61 -0.31 -15.25
N GLY A 138 -10.94 0.81 -15.51
CA GLY A 138 -9.69 1.16 -14.82
C GLY A 138 -9.84 1.16 -13.29
N GLY A 139 -10.93 1.72 -12.76
CA GLY A 139 -11.23 1.70 -11.33
C GLY A 139 -11.49 0.29 -10.79
N GLN A 140 -12.14 -0.60 -11.55
CA GLN A 140 -12.30 -2.00 -11.16
C GLN A 140 -10.98 -2.75 -11.14
N GLN A 141 -10.10 -2.50 -12.11
CA GLN A 141 -8.76 -3.07 -12.13
C GLN A 141 -7.93 -2.59 -10.91
N GLN A 142 -8.03 -1.31 -10.59
CA GLN A 142 -7.35 -0.74 -9.43
C GLN A 142 -7.84 -1.40 -8.13
N ARG A 143 -9.16 -1.52 -7.95
CA ARG A 143 -9.76 -2.22 -6.80
C ARG A 143 -9.34 -3.69 -6.75
N THR A 144 -9.21 -4.37 -7.88
CA THR A 144 -8.69 -5.74 -7.95
C THR A 144 -7.23 -5.82 -7.46
N SER A 145 -6.39 -4.84 -7.81
CA SER A 145 -5.01 -4.74 -7.33
C SER A 145 -4.95 -4.52 -5.80
N ILE A 146 -5.81 -3.66 -5.26
CA ILE A 146 -5.96 -3.48 -3.81
C ILE A 146 -6.39 -4.81 -3.16
N GLY A 147 -7.36 -5.54 -3.74
CA GLY A 147 -7.80 -6.84 -3.24
C GLY A 147 -6.68 -7.87 -3.18
N ARG A 148 -5.80 -7.87 -4.19
CA ARG A 148 -4.60 -8.72 -4.20
C ARG A 148 -3.59 -8.35 -3.09
N ALA A 149 -3.54 -7.10 -2.68
CA ALA A 149 -2.73 -6.68 -1.54
C ALA A 149 -3.39 -7.05 -0.20
N LEU A 150 -4.70 -6.80 -0.05
CA LEU A 150 -5.46 -7.08 1.18
C LEU A 150 -5.44 -8.57 1.57
N ILE A 151 -5.56 -9.48 0.58
CA ILE A 151 -5.61 -10.93 0.84
C ILE A 151 -4.30 -11.47 1.46
N GLN A 152 -3.19 -10.73 1.33
CA GLN A 152 -1.90 -11.11 1.90
C GLN A 152 -1.88 -11.01 3.42
N GLN A 153 -2.81 -10.26 4.03
CA GLN A 153 -2.92 -10.08 5.49
C GLN A 153 -1.59 -9.64 6.16
N ARG A 154 -0.83 -8.79 5.49
CA ARG A 154 0.43 -8.25 6.00
C ARG A 154 0.17 -7.05 6.91
N GLY A 155 1.06 -6.81 7.88
CA GLY A 155 0.94 -5.65 8.80
C GLY A 155 1.21 -4.30 8.15
N ILE A 156 1.98 -4.29 7.04
CA ILE A 156 2.43 -3.07 6.35
C ILE A 156 1.77 -3.01 4.96
N PHE A 157 1.23 -1.85 4.61
CA PHE A 157 0.75 -1.57 3.26
C PHE A 157 1.58 -0.45 2.61
N LEU A 158 2.12 -0.73 1.43
CA LEU A 158 2.77 0.28 0.60
C LEU A 158 1.97 0.43 -0.69
N GLY A 159 1.46 1.63 -0.96
CA GLY A 159 0.62 1.93 -2.13
C GLY A 159 1.18 3.06 -2.98
N ASP A 160 1.41 2.77 -4.26
CA ASP A 160 1.82 3.75 -5.25
C ASP A 160 0.59 4.19 -6.05
N GLU A 161 -0.02 5.32 -5.65
CA GLU A 161 -1.26 5.87 -6.21
C GLU A 161 -2.42 4.86 -6.24
N PRO A 162 -2.75 4.22 -5.11
CA PRO A 162 -3.66 3.07 -5.09
C PRO A 162 -5.09 3.41 -5.51
N VAL A 163 -5.48 4.70 -5.57
CA VAL A 163 -6.83 5.17 -5.91
C VAL A 163 -6.87 6.13 -7.11
N ALA A 164 -5.81 6.21 -7.92
CA ALA A 164 -5.69 7.18 -9.01
C ALA A 164 -6.81 7.09 -10.08
N ASN A 165 -7.39 5.92 -10.30
CA ASN A 165 -8.43 5.68 -11.32
C ASN A 165 -9.82 5.45 -10.71
N VAL A 166 -10.04 5.93 -9.50
CA VAL A 166 -11.29 5.78 -8.75
C VAL A 166 -11.87 7.17 -8.47
N ASP A 167 -13.19 7.31 -8.47
CA ASP A 167 -13.80 8.58 -8.06
C ASP A 167 -13.48 8.91 -6.60
N GLU A 168 -13.54 10.19 -6.25
CA GLU A 168 -13.11 10.74 -4.97
C GLU A 168 -13.77 10.04 -3.79
N TYR A 169 -15.09 9.86 -3.83
CA TYR A 169 -15.86 9.23 -2.75
C TYR A 169 -15.47 7.76 -2.54
N GLN A 170 -15.36 6.99 -3.63
CA GLN A 170 -14.89 5.60 -3.55
C GLN A 170 -13.41 5.53 -3.15
N GLY A 171 -12.60 6.48 -3.61
CA GLY A 171 -11.18 6.59 -3.27
C GLY A 171 -10.96 6.72 -1.77
N GLU A 172 -11.70 7.61 -1.12
CA GLU A 172 -11.63 7.79 0.33
C GLU A 172 -12.03 6.51 1.09
N ALA A 173 -13.14 5.87 0.71
CA ALA A 173 -13.59 4.63 1.32
C ALA A 173 -12.55 3.49 1.18
N LEU A 174 -11.87 3.41 0.03
CA LEU A 174 -10.80 2.44 -0.22
C LEU A 174 -9.55 2.71 0.64
N LEU A 175 -9.16 3.97 0.78
CA LEU A 175 -8.04 4.35 1.65
C LEU A 175 -8.35 4.06 3.13
N GLN A 176 -9.57 4.33 3.57
CA GLN A 176 -10.02 3.96 4.92
C GLN A 176 -9.98 2.44 5.11
N LEU A 177 -10.44 1.65 4.12
CA LEU A 177 -10.37 0.18 4.15
C LEU A 177 -8.93 -0.31 4.27
N ILE A 178 -7.99 0.28 3.52
CA ILE A 178 -6.56 -0.03 3.60
C ILE A 178 -6.05 0.25 5.02
N CYS A 179 -6.35 1.42 5.58
CA CYS A 179 -5.92 1.82 6.92
C CYS A 179 -6.53 0.99 8.06
N GLN A 180 -7.70 0.40 7.84
CA GLN A 180 -8.35 -0.50 8.81
C GLN A 180 -7.73 -1.91 8.81
N ASN A 181 -7.16 -2.33 7.70
CA ASN A 181 -6.61 -3.69 7.54
C ASN A 181 -5.09 -3.78 7.76
N HIS A 182 -4.40 -2.65 7.92
CA HIS A 182 -2.95 -2.62 8.08
C HIS A 182 -2.56 -1.70 9.23
N GLU A 183 -1.54 -2.11 9.99
CA GLU A 183 -1.00 -1.34 11.11
C GLU A 183 -0.22 -0.12 10.62
N THR A 184 0.66 -0.32 9.64
CA THR A 184 1.49 0.72 9.05
C THR A 184 1.14 0.91 7.58
N VAL A 185 0.95 2.16 7.16
CA VAL A 185 0.54 2.47 5.79
C VAL A 185 1.40 3.59 5.23
N VAL A 186 2.01 3.38 4.04
CA VAL A 186 2.72 4.43 3.30
C VAL A 186 2.13 4.52 1.90
N LEU A 187 1.64 5.69 1.54
CA LEU A 187 0.92 5.94 0.30
C LEU A 187 1.56 7.07 -0.50
N ALA A 188 1.88 6.86 -1.75
CA ALA A 188 2.07 7.97 -2.67
C ALA A 188 0.69 8.46 -3.11
N LEU A 189 0.41 9.74 -2.87
CA LEU A 189 -0.85 10.39 -3.23
C LEU A 189 -0.58 11.69 -4.00
N HIS A 190 -1.53 12.10 -4.84
CA HIS A 190 -1.48 13.38 -5.55
C HIS A 190 -2.38 14.42 -4.88
N ASP A 191 -3.48 13.98 -4.27
CA ASP A 191 -4.42 14.85 -3.61
C ASP A 191 -4.00 15.11 -2.15
N ILE A 192 -3.71 16.37 -1.86
CA ILE A 192 -3.27 16.81 -0.53
C ILE A 192 -4.43 16.72 0.47
N ALA A 193 -5.66 17.07 0.08
CA ALA A 193 -6.82 16.97 0.96
C ALA A 193 -7.06 15.52 1.39
N GLN A 194 -6.98 14.59 0.45
CA GLN A 194 -7.08 13.16 0.71
C GLN A 194 -5.93 12.66 1.61
N ALA A 195 -4.70 13.14 1.39
CA ALA A 195 -3.56 12.80 2.22
C ALA A 195 -3.74 13.26 3.67
N LEU A 196 -4.22 14.49 3.86
CA LEU A 196 -4.46 15.09 5.18
C LEU A 196 -5.61 14.42 5.94
N SER A 197 -6.64 13.90 5.24
CA SER A 197 -7.80 13.24 5.88
C SER A 197 -7.47 11.82 6.36
N ILE A 198 -6.51 11.13 5.73
CA ILE A 198 -6.24 9.70 5.96
C ILE A 198 -4.94 9.46 6.72
N CYS A 199 -3.90 10.26 6.43
CA CYS A 199 -2.57 10.04 6.97
C CYS A 199 -2.27 10.94 8.16
N THR A 200 -1.45 10.43 9.08
CA THR A 200 -1.02 11.17 10.28
C THR A 200 0.26 11.97 10.07
N ARG A 201 1.00 11.68 8.99
CA ARG A 201 2.27 12.33 8.62
C ARG A 201 2.37 12.52 7.12
N ILE A 202 2.84 13.67 6.73
CA ILE A 202 3.03 14.04 5.32
C ILE A 202 4.53 14.24 5.06
N ILE A 203 5.03 13.57 4.03
CA ILE A 203 6.41 13.72 3.54
C ILE A 203 6.35 14.29 2.13
N GLY A 204 6.85 15.49 1.95
CA GLY A 204 6.97 16.15 0.66
C GLY A 204 8.31 15.87 0.00
N LEU A 205 8.28 15.41 -1.25
CA LEU A 205 9.46 15.14 -2.07
C LEU A 205 9.52 16.13 -3.22
N GLN A 206 10.68 16.78 -3.41
CA GLN A 206 10.95 17.68 -4.52
C GLN A 206 12.43 17.60 -4.88
N ASP A 207 12.73 17.58 -6.18
CA ASP A 207 14.11 17.62 -6.74
C ASP A 207 15.06 16.58 -6.10
N GLY A 208 14.54 15.40 -5.78
CA GLY A 208 15.33 14.30 -5.22
C GLY A 208 15.64 14.44 -3.73
N ALA A 209 14.94 15.30 -3.00
CA ALA A 209 15.10 15.51 -1.56
C ALA A 209 13.75 15.52 -0.82
N ILE A 210 13.79 15.27 0.48
CA ILE A 210 12.66 15.54 1.39
C ILE A 210 12.67 17.05 1.68
N VAL A 211 11.60 17.74 1.31
CA VAL A 211 11.43 19.20 1.55
C VAL A 211 10.40 19.49 2.64
N LEU A 212 9.60 18.50 3.00
CA LEU A 212 8.61 18.58 4.06
C LEU A 212 8.57 17.23 4.79
N ASP A 213 8.52 17.27 6.11
CA ASP A 213 8.26 16.11 6.96
C ASP A 213 7.55 16.61 8.22
N ALA A 214 6.23 16.47 8.27
CA ALA A 214 5.41 17.04 9.32
C ALA A 214 4.19 16.17 9.65
N PRO A 215 3.69 16.21 10.90
CA PRO A 215 2.37 15.68 11.23
C PRO A 215 1.28 16.39 10.43
N SER A 216 0.28 15.62 9.97
CA SER A 216 -0.83 16.17 9.16
C SER A 216 -1.62 17.28 9.87
N GLU A 217 -1.74 17.19 11.20
CA GLU A 217 -2.40 18.19 12.03
C GLU A 217 -1.78 19.59 11.92
N GLN A 218 -0.48 19.69 11.71
CA GLN A 218 0.25 20.95 11.57
C GLN A 218 0.03 21.62 10.19
N LEU A 219 -0.51 20.89 9.23
CA LEU A 219 -0.71 21.34 7.85
C LEU A 219 -2.18 21.67 7.56
N GLN A 220 -3.08 21.43 8.52
CA GLN A 220 -4.51 21.71 8.41
C GLN A 220 -4.89 23.09 8.97
N ALA A 221 -3.92 23.86 9.51
CA ALA A 221 -4.14 25.15 10.17
C ALA A 221 -4.14 26.34 9.19
#